data_29be9483c3735a8c1212725888f20cad
#
_entry.id   29be9483c3735a8c1212725888f20cad
#
_cell.length_a   1.000
_cell.length_b   1.000
_cell.length_c   1.000
_cell.angle_alpha   90.00
_cell.angle_beta   90.00
_cell.angle_gamma   90.00
#
_symmetry.space_group_name_H-M   'P 1'
#
loop_
_entity.id
_entity.type
_entity.pdbx_description
1 polymer ?
#
loop_
_entity_poly.entity_id
_entity_poly.type
_entity_poly.pdbx_seq_one_letter_code
_entity_poly.pdbx_strand_id
1 'polypeptide(L)'
;SVYVPAGYELTKIINHLAQEQGTATNIKDKTTRDNVISSLEKAIRHLRVVGRTPKNGIAVFSGNVSKKEGQPDIEVFSIEPPEELNTRIYRCDQVFVTEPLKEYMEYKEVYGLIVIDRREGTIGLLKGTNIVELAGFTSNVPGKTTKGGQSQQRYARLRDIAAKEFF
;
A
#
# COMPACT_ATOMS: atom_id res chain seq x y z
N SER A 1 -16.65 -6.12 -0.95
CA SER A 1 -15.18 -6.03 -0.98
C SER A 1 -14.71 -5.01 0.05
N VAL A 2 -13.79 -5.39 0.91
CA VAL A 2 -13.23 -4.55 1.98
C VAL A 2 -11.72 -4.64 1.93
N TYR A 3 -11.05 -3.50 1.85
CA TYR A 3 -9.60 -3.38 1.92
C TYR A 3 -9.23 -2.60 3.16
N VAL A 4 -8.39 -3.18 3.98
CA VAL A 4 -7.94 -2.59 5.24
C VAL A 4 -6.43 -2.38 5.17
N PRO A 5 -5.96 -1.13 5.20
CA PRO A 5 -4.54 -0.83 5.12
C PRO A 5 -3.73 -1.40 6.28
N ALA A 6 -2.42 -1.54 6.07
CA ALA A 6 -1.47 -1.87 7.13
C ALA A 6 -1.62 -0.90 8.32
N GLY A 7 -1.59 -1.42 9.54
CA GLY A 7 -1.70 -0.62 10.76
C GLY A 7 -3.08 -0.01 11.05
N TYR A 8 -4.08 -0.19 10.21
CA TYR A 8 -5.41 0.34 10.45
C TYR A 8 -6.19 -0.53 11.45
N GLU A 9 -6.94 0.09 12.35
CA GLU A 9 -7.70 -0.62 13.39
C GLU A 9 -8.91 -1.37 12.82
N LEU A 10 -8.94 -2.70 12.95
CA LEU A 10 -10.06 -3.53 12.50
C LEU A 10 -11.38 -3.14 13.15
N THR A 11 -11.38 -2.69 14.40
CA THR A 11 -12.58 -2.24 15.12
C THR A 11 -13.31 -1.14 14.36
N LYS A 12 -12.59 -0.19 13.75
CA LYS A 12 -13.18 0.90 12.96
C LYS A 12 -13.87 0.37 11.69
N ILE A 13 -13.25 -0.61 11.05
CA ILE A 13 -13.85 -1.27 9.87
C ILE A 13 -15.08 -2.09 10.27
N ILE A 14 -14.98 -2.88 11.33
CA ILE A 14 -16.09 -3.69 11.83
C ILE A 14 -17.30 -2.80 12.17
N ASN A 15 -17.08 -1.67 12.83
CA ASN A 15 -18.15 -0.71 13.15
C ASN A 15 -18.76 -0.10 11.88
N HIS A 16 -17.93 0.25 10.89
CA HIS A 16 -18.40 0.74 9.60
C HIS A 16 -19.26 -0.30 8.89
N LEU A 17 -18.81 -1.56 8.81
CA LEU A 17 -19.59 -2.63 8.19
C LEU A 17 -20.90 -2.92 8.94
N ALA A 18 -20.93 -2.78 10.26
CA ALA A 18 -22.16 -2.92 11.05
C ALA A 18 -23.17 -1.79 10.76
N GLN A 19 -22.69 -0.55 10.54
CA GLN A 19 -23.54 0.56 10.09
C GLN A 19 -24.12 0.29 8.70
N GLU A 20 -23.27 -0.17 7.77
CA GLU A 20 -23.69 -0.55 6.41
C GLU A 20 -24.71 -1.68 6.43
N GLN A 21 -24.55 -2.65 7.32
CA GLN A 21 -25.54 -3.72 7.52
C GLN A 21 -26.89 -3.17 7.98
N GLY A 22 -26.89 -2.15 8.85
CA GLY A 22 -28.10 -1.46 9.27
C GLY A 22 -28.81 -0.76 8.10
N THR A 23 -28.05 -0.06 7.26
CA THR A 23 -28.60 0.64 6.08
C THR A 23 -29.06 -0.31 4.98
N ALA A 24 -28.44 -1.49 4.86
CA ALA A 24 -28.82 -2.52 3.90
C ALA A 24 -30.26 -3.02 4.08
N THR A 25 -30.85 -2.84 5.27
CA THR A 25 -32.28 -3.18 5.51
C THR A 25 -33.24 -2.38 4.63
N ASN A 26 -32.81 -1.23 4.10
CA ASN A 26 -33.60 -0.38 3.22
C ASN A 26 -33.61 -0.83 1.75
N ILE A 27 -32.84 -1.86 1.39
CA ILE A 27 -32.81 -2.42 0.03
C ILE A 27 -34.19 -3.03 -0.28
N LYS A 28 -34.82 -2.59 -1.38
CA LYS A 28 -36.18 -2.96 -1.73
C LYS A 28 -36.29 -4.44 -2.11
N ASP A 29 -35.36 -4.91 -2.95
CA ASP A 29 -35.33 -6.32 -3.36
C ASP A 29 -34.89 -7.19 -2.20
N LYS A 30 -35.79 -8.18 -1.86
CA LYS A 30 -35.58 -9.05 -0.71
C LYS A 30 -34.35 -9.92 -0.85
N THR A 31 -34.13 -10.52 -2.01
CA THR A 31 -33.03 -11.44 -2.25
C THR A 31 -31.68 -10.69 -2.16
N THR A 32 -31.60 -9.54 -2.79
CA THR A 32 -30.40 -8.68 -2.72
C THR A 32 -30.14 -8.23 -1.29
N ARG A 33 -31.18 -7.80 -0.58
CA ARG A 33 -31.07 -7.37 0.82
C ARG A 33 -30.52 -8.49 1.70
N ASP A 34 -31.12 -9.69 1.62
CA ASP A 34 -30.74 -10.83 2.45
C ASP A 34 -29.30 -11.28 2.13
N ASN A 35 -28.89 -11.27 0.86
CA ASN A 35 -27.52 -11.56 0.43
C ASN A 35 -26.52 -10.53 0.97
N VAL A 36 -26.83 -9.24 0.88
CA VAL A 36 -25.95 -8.15 1.37
C VAL A 36 -25.79 -8.24 2.88
N ILE A 37 -26.90 -8.38 3.62
CA ILE A 37 -26.88 -8.49 5.08
C ILE A 37 -26.05 -9.70 5.53
N SER A 38 -26.28 -10.87 4.92
CA SER A 38 -25.54 -12.10 5.24
C SER A 38 -24.07 -12.01 4.88
N SER A 39 -23.72 -11.35 3.76
CA SER A 39 -22.35 -11.14 3.36
C SER A 39 -21.61 -10.21 4.32
N LEU A 40 -22.23 -9.11 4.75
CA LEU A 40 -21.68 -8.21 5.75
C LEU A 40 -21.49 -8.90 7.09
N GLU A 41 -22.46 -9.70 7.52
CA GLU A 41 -22.36 -10.47 8.77
C GLU A 41 -21.18 -11.46 8.74
N LYS A 42 -21.00 -12.21 7.65
CA LYS A 42 -19.84 -13.11 7.49
C LYS A 42 -18.51 -12.34 7.49
N ALA A 43 -18.43 -11.22 6.78
CA ALA A 43 -17.24 -10.37 6.77
C ALA A 43 -16.91 -9.83 8.17
N ILE A 44 -17.90 -9.34 8.92
CA ILE A 44 -17.74 -8.86 10.29
C ILE A 44 -17.24 -9.99 11.21
N ARG A 45 -17.86 -11.17 11.15
CA ARG A 45 -17.42 -12.32 11.95
C ARG A 45 -15.98 -12.71 11.62
N HIS A 46 -15.64 -12.76 10.32
CA HIS A 46 -14.30 -13.09 9.88
C HIS A 46 -13.26 -12.08 10.42
N LEU A 47 -13.52 -10.79 10.28
CA LEU A 47 -12.61 -9.75 10.80
C LEU A 47 -12.45 -9.80 12.31
N ARG A 48 -13.50 -10.19 13.06
CA ARG A 48 -13.41 -10.43 14.51
C ARG A 48 -12.49 -11.59 14.86
N VAL A 49 -12.51 -12.66 14.04
CA VAL A 49 -11.63 -13.83 14.22
C VAL A 49 -10.19 -13.45 13.88
N VAL A 50 -9.95 -12.66 12.84
CA VAL A 50 -8.62 -12.14 12.50
C VAL A 50 -8.04 -11.31 13.66
N GLY A 51 -8.85 -10.54 14.35
CA GLY A 51 -8.52 -9.83 15.59
C GLY A 51 -7.62 -8.62 15.42
N ARG A 52 -6.56 -8.72 14.61
CA ARG A 52 -5.61 -7.63 14.32
C ARG A 52 -5.36 -7.55 12.83
N THR A 53 -5.15 -6.34 12.33
CA THR A 53 -4.73 -6.14 10.94
C THR A 53 -3.36 -6.80 10.72
N PRO A 54 -3.24 -7.69 9.71
CA PRO A 54 -1.95 -8.26 9.34
C PRO A 54 -0.92 -7.20 8.96
N LYS A 55 0.35 -7.60 8.92
CA LYS A 55 1.47 -6.67 8.67
C LYS A 55 1.27 -5.86 7.39
N ASN A 56 0.82 -6.50 6.33
CA ASN A 56 0.63 -5.87 5.02
C ASN A 56 -0.81 -5.38 4.80
N GLY A 57 -1.67 -5.40 5.82
CA GLY A 57 -3.08 -5.14 5.65
C GLY A 57 -3.84 -6.40 5.26
N ILE A 58 -5.13 -6.28 4.92
CA ILE A 58 -5.98 -7.40 4.53
C ILE A 58 -7.06 -6.96 3.54
N ALA A 59 -7.26 -7.75 2.50
CA ALA A 59 -8.43 -7.67 1.63
C ALA A 59 -9.42 -8.78 2.00
N VAL A 60 -10.68 -8.41 2.17
CA VAL A 60 -11.78 -9.35 2.51
C VAL A 60 -12.88 -9.21 1.48
N PHE A 61 -13.30 -10.35 0.95
CA PHE A 61 -14.38 -10.46 -0.01
C PHE A 61 -15.46 -11.36 0.58
N SER A 62 -16.68 -10.90 0.61
CA SER A 62 -17.82 -11.72 1.04
C SER A 62 -18.99 -11.50 0.11
N GLY A 63 -19.64 -12.57 -0.30
CA GLY A 63 -20.72 -12.52 -1.24
C GLY A 63 -21.35 -13.88 -1.51
N ASN A 64 -22.46 -13.85 -2.26
CA ASN A 64 -23.12 -15.06 -2.73
C ASN A 64 -22.36 -15.61 -3.95
N VAL A 65 -21.76 -16.78 -3.81
CA VAL A 65 -21.01 -17.47 -4.87
C VAL A 65 -21.81 -18.62 -5.50
N SER A 66 -23.07 -18.78 -5.11
CA SER A 66 -23.92 -19.83 -5.61
C SER A 66 -24.15 -19.71 -7.12
N LYS A 67 -24.04 -20.84 -7.80
CA LYS A 67 -24.41 -20.98 -9.20
C LYS A 67 -25.88 -21.41 -9.38
N LYS A 68 -26.58 -21.67 -8.26
CA LYS A 68 -27.97 -22.14 -8.28
C LYS A 68 -28.89 -21.02 -7.83
N GLU A 69 -29.89 -20.74 -8.62
CA GLU A 69 -30.91 -19.76 -8.28
C GLU A 69 -31.73 -20.24 -7.07
N GLY A 70 -32.03 -19.34 -6.15
CA GLY A 70 -32.82 -19.64 -4.94
C GLY A 70 -32.09 -20.37 -3.81
N GLN A 71 -30.82 -20.74 -4.00
CA GLN A 71 -29.97 -21.34 -2.95
C GLN A 71 -28.75 -20.47 -2.71
N PRO A 72 -28.82 -19.49 -1.81
CA PRO A 72 -27.70 -18.64 -1.54
C PRO A 72 -26.53 -19.41 -0.86
N ASP A 73 -25.33 -19.22 -1.36
CA ASP A 73 -24.11 -19.73 -0.78
C ASP A 73 -23.18 -18.53 -0.51
N ILE A 74 -23.27 -18.02 0.70
CA ILE A 74 -22.48 -16.85 1.09
C ILE A 74 -21.11 -17.32 1.55
N GLU A 75 -20.08 -16.88 0.86
CA GLU A 75 -18.68 -17.19 1.21
C GLU A 75 -17.91 -15.94 1.64
N VAL A 76 -16.82 -16.17 2.37
CA VAL A 76 -15.85 -15.12 2.73
C VAL A 76 -14.45 -15.59 2.40
N PHE A 77 -13.72 -14.74 1.71
CA PHE A 77 -12.31 -14.92 1.35
C PHE A 77 -11.51 -13.78 1.93
N SER A 78 -10.30 -14.08 2.40
CA SER A 78 -9.38 -13.03 2.86
C SER A 78 -7.97 -13.29 2.37
N ILE A 79 -7.29 -12.23 2.01
CA ILE A 79 -5.95 -12.24 1.44
C ILE A 79 -5.13 -11.16 2.13
N GLU A 80 -3.98 -11.54 2.68
CA GLU A 80 -2.93 -10.59 3.03
C GLU A 80 -2.07 -10.37 1.78
N PRO A 81 -1.97 -9.13 1.24
CA PRO A 81 -1.17 -8.89 0.06
C PRO A 81 0.32 -9.03 0.35
N PRO A 82 1.17 -9.29 -0.67
CA PRO A 82 2.61 -9.46 -0.50
C PRO A 82 3.34 -8.17 -0.08
N GLU A 83 2.75 -7.01 -0.39
CA GLU A 83 3.25 -5.69 -0.02
C GLU A 83 2.21 -4.93 0.80
N GLU A 84 2.62 -3.88 1.52
CA GLU A 84 1.74 -3.09 2.36
C GLU A 84 0.60 -2.45 1.57
N LEU A 85 -0.61 -2.74 1.98
CA LEU A 85 -1.82 -2.13 1.45
C LEU A 85 -1.97 -0.73 2.03
N ASN A 86 -2.00 0.27 1.15
CA ASN A 86 -2.09 1.67 1.54
C ASN A 86 -3.49 2.26 1.37
N THR A 87 -4.41 1.49 0.79
CA THR A 87 -5.74 1.97 0.42
C THR A 87 -6.81 1.34 1.29
N ARG A 88 -7.73 2.16 1.80
CA ARG A 88 -8.94 1.72 2.46
C ARG A 88 -10.10 1.79 1.48
N ILE A 89 -10.72 0.65 1.20
CA ILE A 89 -11.89 0.55 0.31
C ILE A 89 -12.98 -0.24 1.01
N TYR A 90 -14.21 0.22 0.88
CA TYR A 90 -15.43 -0.55 1.06
C TYR A 90 -16.29 -0.40 -0.19
N ARG A 91 -16.68 -1.51 -0.79
CA ARG A 91 -17.56 -1.54 -1.96
C ARG A 91 -18.54 -2.68 -1.85
N CYS A 92 -19.82 -2.35 -2.01
CA CYS A 92 -20.91 -3.29 -2.18
C CYS A 92 -21.32 -3.27 -3.66
N ASP A 93 -20.88 -4.28 -4.40
CA ASP A 93 -21.08 -4.39 -5.84
C ASP A 93 -21.52 -5.82 -6.20
N GLN A 94 -22.00 -6.02 -7.44
CA GLN A 94 -22.39 -7.34 -7.94
C GLN A 94 -21.21 -8.29 -8.13
N VAL A 95 -20.01 -7.77 -8.27
CA VAL A 95 -18.77 -8.52 -8.42
C VAL A 95 -17.73 -8.07 -7.38
N PHE A 96 -16.79 -8.94 -7.05
CA PHE A 96 -15.69 -8.57 -6.19
C PHE A 96 -14.76 -7.57 -6.88
N VAL A 97 -14.43 -6.49 -6.17
CA VAL A 97 -13.47 -5.49 -6.62
C VAL A 97 -12.07 -6.03 -6.35
N THR A 98 -11.40 -6.57 -7.35
CA THR A 98 -10.10 -7.23 -7.22
C THR A 98 -8.95 -6.41 -7.82
N GLU A 99 -9.26 -5.32 -8.51
CA GLU A 99 -8.28 -4.47 -9.19
C GLU A 99 -7.12 -4.04 -8.28
N PRO A 100 -7.36 -3.58 -7.02
CA PRO A 100 -6.26 -3.20 -6.14
C PRO A 100 -5.29 -4.34 -5.84
N LEU A 101 -5.75 -5.61 -5.81
CA LEU A 101 -4.86 -6.77 -5.61
C LEU A 101 -4.10 -7.13 -6.88
N LYS A 102 -4.68 -6.94 -8.06
CA LYS A 102 -4.00 -7.22 -9.34
C LYS A 102 -2.74 -6.38 -9.49
N GLU A 103 -2.77 -5.13 -9.01
CA GLU A 103 -1.59 -4.24 -9.03
C GLU A 103 -0.40 -4.84 -8.28
N TYR A 104 -0.63 -5.65 -7.24
CA TYR A 104 0.44 -6.34 -6.50
C TYR A 104 0.88 -7.64 -7.16
N MET A 105 0.08 -8.20 -8.05
CA MET A 105 0.39 -9.44 -8.77
C MET A 105 1.10 -9.18 -10.11
N GLU A 106 0.97 -7.99 -10.66
CA GLU A 106 1.73 -7.59 -11.83
C GLU A 106 3.21 -7.45 -11.42
N TYR A 107 4.10 -8.10 -12.19
CA TYR A 107 5.55 -7.91 -12.05
C TYR A 107 5.87 -6.45 -12.35
N LYS A 108 5.92 -5.63 -11.30
CA LYS A 108 6.38 -4.25 -11.43
C LYS A 108 7.87 -4.32 -11.71
N GLU A 109 8.27 -3.77 -12.82
CA GLU A 109 9.69 -3.56 -13.09
C GLU A 109 10.31 -2.80 -11.91
N VAL A 110 11.41 -3.33 -11.40
CA VAL A 110 12.15 -2.71 -10.31
C VAL A 110 13.37 -2.06 -10.90
N TYR A 111 13.47 -0.74 -10.76
CA TYR A 111 14.62 0.03 -11.23
C TYR A 111 15.50 0.41 -10.04
N GLY A 112 16.80 0.20 -10.17
CA GLY A 112 17.80 0.78 -9.29
C GLY A 112 17.97 2.26 -9.63
N LEU A 113 17.85 3.12 -8.63
CA LEU A 113 18.06 4.55 -8.75
C LEU A 113 19.33 4.94 -8.01
N ILE A 114 20.18 5.69 -8.67
CA ILE A 114 21.35 6.33 -8.05
C ILE A 114 21.24 7.82 -8.34
N VAL A 115 21.13 8.60 -7.28
CA VAL A 115 21.17 10.06 -7.35
C VAL A 115 22.44 10.49 -6.62
N ILE A 116 23.31 11.15 -7.33
CA ILE A 116 24.59 11.55 -6.77
C ILE A 116 24.95 12.97 -7.22
N ASP A 117 25.42 13.77 -6.26
CA ASP A 117 26.05 15.06 -6.52
C ASP A 117 27.38 15.13 -5.79
N ARG A 118 28.02 16.30 -5.75
CA ARG A 118 29.33 16.47 -5.09
C ARG A 118 29.29 16.42 -3.56
N ARG A 119 28.09 16.46 -2.96
CA ARG A 119 27.91 16.52 -1.51
C ARG A 119 27.34 15.23 -0.95
N GLU A 120 26.47 14.62 -1.69
CA GLU A 120 25.71 13.46 -1.22
C GLU A 120 25.37 12.52 -2.35
N GLY A 121 25.11 11.28 -2.01
CA GLY A 121 24.57 10.28 -2.91
C GLY A 121 23.52 9.45 -2.20
N THR A 122 22.50 9.08 -2.94
CA THR A 122 21.42 8.22 -2.47
C THR A 122 21.21 7.08 -3.45
N ILE A 123 21.08 5.87 -2.92
CA ILE A 123 20.71 4.67 -3.67
C ILE A 123 19.30 4.28 -3.25
N GLY A 124 18.45 4.04 -4.22
CA GLY A 124 17.07 3.60 -4.00
C GLY A 124 16.60 2.60 -5.02
N LEU A 125 15.41 2.07 -4.79
CA LEU A 125 14.66 1.23 -5.73
C LEU A 125 13.35 1.93 -6.09
N LEU A 126 13.07 1.99 -7.37
CA LEU A 126 11.74 2.35 -7.87
C LEU A 126 10.97 1.06 -8.17
N LYS A 127 9.91 0.82 -7.40
CA LYS A 127 8.98 -0.29 -7.59
C LYS A 127 7.61 0.26 -7.99
N GLY A 128 7.29 0.19 -9.28
CA GLY A 128 6.10 0.85 -9.82
C GLY A 128 6.16 2.37 -9.58
N THR A 129 5.33 2.92 -8.70
CA THR A 129 5.32 4.34 -8.30
C THR A 129 5.98 4.62 -6.96
N ASN A 130 6.42 3.58 -6.24
CA ASN A 130 7.01 3.70 -4.91
C ASN A 130 8.53 3.76 -4.99
N ILE A 131 9.13 4.73 -4.30
CA ILE A 131 10.59 4.84 -4.14
C ILE A 131 10.95 4.38 -2.73
N VAL A 132 11.87 3.41 -2.67
CA VAL A 132 12.43 2.90 -1.41
C VAL A 132 13.89 3.31 -1.36
N GLU A 133 14.26 4.15 -0.41
CA GLU A 133 15.65 4.51 -0.15
C GLU A 133 16.36 3.33 0.52
N LEU A 134 17.49 2.89 -0.05
CA LEU A 134 18.32 1.81 0.48
C LEU A 134 19.49 2.33 1.30
N ALA A 135 20.15 3.36 0.83
CA ALA A 135 21.31 3.96 1.47
C ALA A 135 21.49 5.40 1.02
N GLY A 136 21.89 6.24 1.97
CA GLY A 136 22.35 7.61 1.72
C GLY A 136 23.76 7.78 2.28
N PHE A 137 24.59 8.53 1.58
CA PHE A 137 25.95 8.84 2.00
C PHE A 137 26.33 10.28 1.64
N THR A 138 27.14 10.88 2.47
CA THR A 138 27.61 12.25 2.29
C THR A 138 29.08 12.25 1.91
N SER A 139 29.47 13.15 1.01
CA SER A 139 30.85 13.31 0.61
C SER A 139 31.61 14.26 1.57
N ASN A 140 32.94 14.07 1.64
CA ASN A 140 33.84 15.00 2.30
C ASN A 140 34.37 16.11 1.36
N VAL A 141 33.71 16.28 0.19
CA VAL A 141 34.12 17.30 -0.79
C VAL A 141 33.91 18.71 -0.22
N PRO A 142 34.94 19.53 -0.05
CA PRO A 142 34.80 20.86 0.53
C PRO A 142 33.89 21.76 -0.31
N GLY A 143 33.08 22.57 0.36
CA GLY A 143 32.22 23.57 -0.30
C GLY A 143 33.03 24.59 -1.12
N LYS A 144 32.38 25.26 -2.06
CA LYS A 144 33.02 26.32 -2.89
C LYS A 144 33.43 27.50 -2.01
N THR A 145 34.71 27.76 -1.94
CA THR A 145 35.26 28.92 -1.21
C THR A 145 35.07 30.19 -2.06
N THR A 146 34.41 31.19 -1.49
CA THR A 146 34.17 32.50 -2.14
C THR A 146 35.32 33.50 -1.91
N LYS A 147 36.30 33.17 -1.05
CA LYS A 147 37.49 34.04 -0.80
C LYS A 147 38.50 33.90 -1.93
N GLY A 148 38.74 34.98 -2.63
CA GLY A 148 39.79 35.08 -3.67
C GLY A 148 41.19 35.10 -3.07
N GLY A 149 42.23 34.87 -3.90
CA GLY A 149 43.63 34.92 -3.55
C GLY A 149 44.41 33.69 -4.03
N GLN A 150 45.74 33.66 -3.79
CA GLN A 150 46.62 32.55 -4.22
C GLN A 150 46.21 31.18 -3.71
N SER A 151 45.50 31.11 -2.60
CA SER A 151 44.97 29.86 -2.02
C SER A 151 43.79 29.26 -2.80
N GLN A 152 43.09 30.01 -3.65
CA GLN A 152 41.95 29.59 -4.39
C GLN A 152 42.23 28.40 -5.31
N GLN A 153 43.34 28.44 -6.03
CA GLN A 153 43.74 27.34 -6.92
C GLN A 153 44.06 26.06 -6.16
N ARG A 154 44.66 26.16 -4.97
CA ARG A 154 44.96 25.01 -4.09
C ARG A 154 43.67 24.38 -3.61
N TYR A 155 42.70 25.15 -3.14
CA TYR A 155 41.40 24.65 -2.69
C TYR A 155 40.57 24.04 -3.83
N ALA A 156 40.67 24.63 -5.04
CA ALA A 156 40.01 24.06 -6.22
C ALA A 156 40.58 22.67 -6.54
N ARG A 157 41.90 22.48 -6.54
CA ARG A 157 42.55 21.17 -6.77
C ARG A 157 42.19 20.15 -5.69
N LEU A 158 42.21 20.53 -4.41
CA LEU A 158 41.80 19.62 -3.32
C LEU A 158 40.35 19.18 -3.44
N ARG A 159 39.49 20.09 -3.84
CA ARG A 159 38.07 19.77 -4.08
C ARG A 159 37.88 18.82 -5.26
N ASP A 160 38.62 19.01 -6.35
CA ASP A 160 38.55 18.15 -7.53
C ASP A 160 39.15 16.75 -7.25
N ILE A 161 40.19 16.65 -6.40
CA ILE A 161 40.69 15.35 -5.93
C ILE A 161 39.65 14.65 -5.07
N ALA A 162 39.11 15.34 -4.04
CA ALA A 162 38.09 14.77 -3.18
C ALA A 162 36.83 14.36 -3.96
N ALA A 163 36.46 15.11 -4.99
CA ALA A 163 35.32 14.72 -5.85
C ALA A 163 35.65 13.45 -6.66
N LYS A 164 36.85 13.28 -7.17
CA LYS A 164 37.26 12.07 -7.89
C LYS A 164 37.35 10.82 -7.00
N GLU A 165 37.62 11.00 -5.71
CA GLU A 165 37.66 9.92 -4.73
C GLU A 165 36.23 9.51 -4.31
N PHE A 166 35.27 10.43 -4.42
CA PHE A 166 33.86 10.18 -4.06
C PHE A 166 33.07 9.52 -5.20
N PHE A 167 33.34 9.85 -6.46
CA PHE A 167 32.68 9.27 -7.63
C PHE A 167 33.39 8.00 -8.12
#